data_01f61dc7ee89c1e65d2ba297406150b4
#
_entry.id   01f61dc7ee89c1e65d2ba297406150b4
#
_cell.length_a   1.000
_cell.length_b   1.000
_cell.length_c   1.000
_cell.angle_alpha   90.00
_cell.angle_beta   90.00
_cell.angle_gamma   90.00
#
_symmetry.space_group_name_H-M   'P 1'
#
loop_
_entity.id
_entity.type
_entity.pdbx_description
1 polymer ?
#
loop_
_entity_poly.entity_id
_entity_poly.type
_entity_poly.pdbx_seq_one_letter_code
_entity_poly.pdbx_strand_id
1 'polypeptide(L)'
;MKRTKIVATLGPASSSEEVLKQLLEAGVNVFRVNFSHGAADEHRATIRRIRGILKETGYNAAILADLQGPKLRVGVVEEGAVLVPGDLLTFTTEKCEGTKERVFMTYTQFPRDVRVGENVLLDDGKLVLKVLSTNGKDEVVAETIQGGSLKSKKGVNLPNTRVSLPCLTAKDLADLEVALDENVDWIGLSFVRSAQDIHELRSILDARKHHAGIIAKIEKPEAVADIDAILEATDGAMVARGDLGVEVPMESVPIIQKMIVRKCIELAKPVIVATQMMETMIDSLTPTRAEVNDVANAVMDGADAVMLSGETSVGQYPVQVVQTMARIAEAAERECSFRGKEHKPVEEIAARFISDTMCYYAAKMANSVEASAICTLTFSGHSAQLLSSFRPQSHVFAFTANYKILNKLSLHWGVRGFYYDNMVSTDATFVDITKQLKTAGLVQQGDRIVQLASMPIEAKGTTNTIRIKDVQ
;
A
#
# COMPACT_ATOMS: atom_id res chain seq x y z
N MET A 1 0.40 14.70 16.55
CA MET A 1 -0.32 14.20 15.35
C MET A 1 0.61 13.24 14.62
N LYS A 2 0.20 11.98 14.43
CA LYS A 2 1.01 10.97 13.74
C LYS A 2 1.29 11.34 12.28
N ARG A 3 2.46 10.97 11.79
CA ARG A 3 2.90 11.19 10.40
C ARG A 3 2.72 9.95 9.53
N THR A 4 3.05 8.77 10.09
CA THR A 4 2.81 7.47 9.45
C THR A 4 1.33 7.24 9.26
N LYS A 5 0.93 6.82 8.08
CA LYS A 5 -0.48 6.62 7.70
C LYS A 5 -0.96 5.24 8.13
N ILE A 6 -2.26 5.10 8.30
CA ILE A 6 -2.90 3.80 8.58
C ILE A 6 -3.81 3.45 7.42
N VAL A 7 -3.58 2.27 6.85
CA VAL A 7 -4.46 1.63 5.86
C VAL A 7 -5.31 0.61 6.59
N ALA A 8 -6.64 0.74 6.52
CA ALA A 8 -7.57 -0.20 7.13
C ALA A 8 -8.34 -0.97 6.05
N THR A 9 -8.28 -2.31 6.11
CA THR A 9 -9.07 -3.16 5.23
C THR A 9 -10.50 -3.24 5.72
N LEU A 10 -11.45 -2.99 4.84
CA LEU A 10 -12.87 -3.08 5.14
C LEU A 10 -13.41 -4.49 4.95
N GLY A 11 -14.39 -4.84 5.76
CA GLY A 11 -15.09 -6.10 5.73
C GLY A 11 -16.31 -6.08 6.66
N PRO A 12 -16.88 -7.24 7.00
CA PRO A 12 -18.08 -7.32 7.81
C PRO A 12 -18.03 -6.54 9.13
N ALA A 13 -16.86 -6.52 9.80
CA ALA A 13 -16.69 -5.84 11.09
C ALA A 13 -16.61 -4.31 10.99
N SER A 14 -16.36 -3.75 9.79
CA SER A 14 -16.08 -2.33 9.60
C SER A 14 -16.90 -1.66 8.50
N SER A 15 -17.97 -2.30 8.01
CA SER A 15 -18.75 -1.80 6.87
C SER A 15 -19.87 -0.81 7.24
N SER A 16 -20.24 -0.65 8.53
CA SER A 16 -21.28 0.29 8.95
C SER A 16 -20.77 1.75 8.92
N GLU A 17 -21.69 2.70 8.69
CA GLU A 17 -21.36 4.13 8.68
C GLU A 17 -20.78 4.61 10.00
N GLU A 18 -21.30 4.11 11.10
CA GLU A 18 -20.84 4.44 12.45
C GLU A 18 -19.39 4.02 12.67
N VAL A 19 -19.06 2.76 12.34
CA VAL A 19 -17.69 2.24 12.47
C VAL A 19 -16.74 2.96 11.54
N LEU A 20 -17.14 3.27 10.30
CA LEU A 20 -16.31 4.04 9.36
C LEU A 20 -15.97 5.43 9.90
N LYS A 21 -16.92 6.14 10.53
CA LYS A 21 -16.68 7.43 11.19
C LYS A 21 -15.69 7.27 12.35
N GLN A 22 -15.90 6.27 13.21
CA GLN A 22 -15.00 5.98 14.33
C GLN A 22 -13.57 5.61 13.85
N LEU A 23 -13.43 4.87 12.74
CA LEU A 23 -12.14 4.54 12.14
C LEU A 23 -11.39 5.80 11.65
N LEU A 24 -12.11 6.76 11.03
CA LEU A 24 -11.53 8.05 10.64
C LEU A 24 -11.04 8.84 11.86
N GLU A 25 -11.85 8.91 12.90
CA GLU A 25 -11.51 9.57 14.18
C GLU A 25 -10.32 8.88 14.87
N ALA A 26 -10.25 7.54 14.80
CA ALA A 26 -9.13 6.76 15.32
C ALA A 26 -7.83 6.96 14.50
N GLY A 27 -7.93 7.54 13.30
CA GLY A 27 -6.78 7.96 12.51
C GLY A 27 -6.50 7.15 11.25
N VAL A 28 -7.49 6.47 10.68
CA VAL A 28 -7.40 5.84 9.34
C VAL A 28 -7.21 6.92 8.29
N ASN A 29 -6.31 6.67 7.35
CA ASN A 29 -5.98 7.57 6.24
C ASN A 29 -6.32 6.97 4.87
N VAL A 30 -6.38 5.63 4.78
CA VAL A 30 -6.70 4.91 3.55
C VAL A 30 -7.63 3.75 3.88
N PHE A 31 -8.74 3.64 3.19
CA PHE A 31 -9.62 2.48 3.24
C PHE A 31 -9.27 1.52 2.10
N ARG A 32 -8.86 0.30 2.46
CA ARG A 32 -8.61 -0.76 1.49
C ARG A 32 -9.87 -1.58 1.27
N VAL A 33 -10.32 -1.63 0.03
CA VAL A 33 -11.40 -2.51 -0.45
C VAL A 33 -10.74 -3.71 -1.14
N ASN A 34 -10.91 -4.91 -0.56
CA ASN A 34 -10.28 -6.13 -1.07
C ASN A 34 -11.19 -6.83 -2.07
N PHE A 35 -10.85 -6.76 -3.36
CA PHE A 35 -11.61 -7.35 -4.46
C PHE A 35 -11.42 -8.88 -4.59
N SER A 36 -10.61 -9.51 -3.73
CA SER A 36 -10.53 -10.97 -3.69
C SER A 36 -11.81 -11.64 -3.18
N HIS A 37 -12.64 -10.89 -2.45
CA HIS A 37 -13.89 -11.34 -1.84
C HIS A 37 -14.99 -10.33 -2.11
N GLY A 38 -16.24 -10.79 -2.11
CA GLY A 38 -17.42 -9.95 -2.35
C GLY A 38 -17.80 -9.82 -3.82
N ALA A 39 -18.98 -9.26 -4.05
CA ALA A 39 -19.53 -8.99 -5.38
C ALA A 39 -19.30 -7.53 -5.80
N ALA A 40 -19.35 -7.27 -7.11
CA ALA A 40 -19.18 -5.95 -7.70
C ALA A 40 -20.09 -4.88 -7.06
N ASP A 41 -21.38 -5.20 -6.84
CA ASP A 41 -22.33 -4.27 -6.26
C ASP A 41 -22.04 -3.96 -4.78
N GLU A 42 -21.50 -4.92 -4.02
CA GLU A 42 -21.07 -4.72 -2.64
C GLU A 42 -19.88 -3.76 -2.58
N HIS A 43 -18.92 -3.90 -3.50
CA HIS A 43 -17.78 -2.98 -3.61
C HIS A 43 -18.24 -1.57 -3.99
N ARG A 44 -19.15 -1.43 -4.98
CA ARG A 44 -19.75 -0.13 -5.34
C ARG A 44 -20.43 0.52 -4.14
N ALA A 45 -21.26 -0.21 -3.43
CA ALA A 45 -21.97 0.29 -2.24
C ALA A 45 -21.00 0.75 -1.15
N THR A 46 -19.94 -0.03 -0.89
CA THR A 46 -18.90 0.29 0.10
C THR A 46 -18.15 1.56 -0.28
N ILE A 47 -17.69 1.68 -1.53
CA ILE A 47 -16.96 2.86 -2.00
C ILE A 47 -17.83 4.12 -1.91
N ARG A 48 -19.09 4.03 -2.34
CA ARG A 48 -20.05 5.15 -2.27
C ARG A 48 -20.33 5.57 -0.83
N ARG A 49 -20.45 4.61 0.09
CA ARG A 49 -20.62 4.88 1.53
C ARG A 49 -19.42 5.64 2.09
N ILE A 50 -18.20 5.20 1.80
CA ILE A 50 -16.99 5.92 2.22
C ILE A 50 -17.00 7.35 1.69
N ARG A 51 -17.25 7.54 0.39
CA ARG A 51 -17.30 8.89 -0.22
C ARG A 51 -18.37 9.78 0.41
N GLY A 52 -19.54 9.22 0.75
CA GLY A 52 -20.60 9.93 1.47
C GLY A 52 -20.13 10.43 2.84
N ILE A 53 -19.50 9.56 3.62
CA ILE A 53 -18.99 9.89 4.96
C ILE A 53 -17.87 10.94 4.88
N LEU A 54 -16.94 10.83 3.94
CA LEU A 54 -15.87 11.80 3.76
C LEU A 54 -16.43 13.19 3.43
N LYS A 55 -17.48 13.26 2.60
CA LYS A 55 -18.16 14.51 2.27
C LYS A 55 -18.91 15.11 3.47
N GLU A 56 -19.56 14.27 4.28
CA GLU A 56 -20.30 14.69 5.48
C GLU A 56 -19.37 15.21 6.58
N THR A 57 -18.28 14.48 6.83
CA THR A 57 -17.38 14.75 7.97
C THR A 57 -16.26 15.73 7.65
N GLY A 58 -15.97 15.97 6.37
CA GLY A 58 -14.84 16.80 5.93
C GLY A 58 -13.46 16.14 6.12
N TYR A 59 -13.40 14.87 6.52
CA TYR A 59 -12.15 14.13 6.56
C TYR A 59 -11.63 13.85 5.15
N ASN A 60 -10.29 13.83 5.00
CA ASN A 60 -9.63 13.38 3.78
C ASN A 60 -9.08 11.98 4.01
N ALA A 61 -9.53 11.03 3.23
CA ALA A 61 -8.98 9.68 3.16
C ALA A 61 -9.02 9.15 1.73
N ALA A 62 -8.05 8.29 1.39
CA ALA A 62 -8.01 7.64 0.10
C ALA A 62 -8.76 6.31 0.12
N ILE A 63 -9.14 5.84 -1.07
CA ILE A 63 -9.67 4.49 -1.29
C ILE A 63 -8.66 3.72 -2.15
N LEU A 64 -8.19 2.58 -1.63
CA LEU A 64 -7.33 1.63 -2.31
C LEU A 64 -8.18 0.42 -2.72
N ALA A 65 -8.37 0.22 -4.02
CA ALA A 65 -8.93 -1.01 -4.58
C ALA A 65 -7.81 -2.02 -4.77
N ASP A 66 -7.84 -3.11 -4.02
CA ASP A 66 -6.80 -4.14 -4.05
C ASP A 66 -7.28 -5.33 -4.87
N LEU A 67 -6.73 -5.50 -6.08
CA LEU A 67 -7.09 -6.55 -7.04
C LEU A 67 -6.55 -7.90 -6.57
N GLN A 68 -7.26 -8.98 -6.93
CA GLN A 68 -6.93 -10.33 -6.49
C GLN A 68 -5.63 -10.86 -7.10
N GLY A 69 -5.41 -10.61 -8.39
CA GLY A 69 -4.34 -11.21 -9.16
C GLY A 69 -4.53 -12.72 -9.44
N PRO A 70 -3.54 -13.36 -10.07
CA PRO A 70 -3.60 -14.77 -10.47
C PRO A 70 -3.38 -15.72 -9.30
N LYS A 71 -4.33 -15.77 -8.35
CA LYS A 71 -4.23 -16.65 -7.18
C LYS A 71 -4.46 -18.09 -7.55
N LEU A 72 -3.41 -18.90 -7.41
CA LEU A 72 -3.44 -20.35 -7.66
C LEU A 72 -4.08 -21.07 -6.49
N ARG A 73 -4.90 -22.09 -6.75
CA ARG A 73 -5.61 -22.85 -5.71
C ARG A 73 -5.73 -24.33 -6.07
N VAL A 74 -5.82 -25.18 -5.06
CA VAL A 74 -6.36 -26.54 -5.23
C VAL A 74 -7.89 -26.49 -5.28
N GLY A 75 -8.49 -27.54 -5.85
CA GLY A 75 -9.94 -27.70 -5.95
C GLY A 75 -10.63 -28.07 -4.62
N VAL A 76 -11.80 -28.66 -4.74
CA VAL A 76 -12.51 -29.28 -3.60
C VAL A 76 -11.78 -30.58 -3.24
N VAL A 77 -11.59 -30.84 -1.95
CA VAL A 77 -10.90 -32.01 -1.40
C VAL A 77 -11.84 -32.68 -0.40
N GLU A 78 -11.85 -34.01 -0.37
CA GLU A 78 -12.62 -34.82 0.59
C GLU A 78 -12.26 -34.44 2.04
N GLU A 79 -13.21 -34.61 2.93
CA GLU A 79 -13.01 -34.31 4.36
C GLU A 79 -12.05 -35.31 4.99
N GLY A 80 -11.11 -34.81 5.79
CA GLY A 80 -10.14 -35.67 6.50
C GLY A 80 -8.92 -36.10 5.69
N ALA A 81 -8.73 -35.60 4.47
CA ALA A 81 -7.51 -35.86 3.72
C ALA A 81 -6.28 -35.30 4.43
N VAL A 82 -5.32 -36.18 4.75
CA VAL A 82 -4.06 -35.85 5.44
C VAL A 82 -2.90 -36.40 4.63
N LEU A 83 -1.91 -35.56 4.37
CA LEU A 83 -0.65 -35.94 3.76
C LEU A 83 0.40 -36.20 4.85
N VAL A 84 1.19 -37.23 4.70
CA VAL A 84 2.35 -37.50 5.57
C VAL A 84 3.64 -37.45 4.75
N PRO A 85 4.80 -37.15 5.36
CA PRO A 85 6.08 -37.15 4.63
C PRO A 85 6.32 -38.47 3.89
N GLY A 86 6.67 -38.37 2.61
CA GLY A 86 6.84 -39.50 1.69
C GLY A 86 5.61 -39.86 0.85
N ASP A 87 4.42 -39.32 1.17
CA ASP A 87 3.24 -39.52 0.34
C ASP A 87 3.40 -38.83 -1.02
N LEU A 88 2.86 -39.46 -2.06
CA LEU A 88 2.82 -38.91 -3.41
C LEU A 88 1.45 -38.27 -3.68
N LEU A 89 1.46 -36.99 -4.06
CA LEU A 89 0.25 -36.28 -4.49
C LEU A 89 0.37 -35.94 -5.99
N THR A 90 -0.63 -36.32 -6.75
CA THR A 90 -0.78 -35.94 -8.15
C THR A 90 -1.63 -34.70 -8.27
N PHE A 91 -1.06 -33.61 -8.75
CA PHE A 91 -1.80 -32.43 -9.20
C PHE A 91 -2.29 -32.64 -10.62
N THR A 92 -3.56 -32.40 -10.86
CA THR A 92 -4.16 -32.53 -12.22
C THR A 92 -4.87 -31.23 -12.60
N THR A 93 -4.85 -30.90 -13.89
CA THR A 93 -5.64 -29.79 -14.47
C THR A 93 -7.06 -30.22 -14.83
N GLU A 94 -7.39 -31.52 -14.74
CA GLU A 94 -8.75 -32.03 -14.89
C GLU A 94 -9.53 -31.89 -13.59
N LYS A 95 -10.76 -31.35 -13.67
CA LYS A 95 -11.60 -31.15 -12.49
C LYS A 95 -11.96 -32.50 -11.86
N CYS A 96 -11.61 -32.68 -10.61
CA CYS A 96 -11.95 -33.83 -9.78
C CYS A 96 -12.20 -33.38 -8.34
N GLU A 97 -12.87 -34.24 -7.57
CA GLU A 97 -12.82 -34.18 -6.11
C GLU A 97 -11.45 -34.69 -5.65
N GLY A 98 -10.78 -33.89 -4.84
CA GLY A 98 -9.42 -34.18 -4.39
C GLY A 98 -9.41 -35.22 -3.29
N THR A 99 -8.39 -36.08 -3.29
CA THR A 99 -8.08 -37.05 -2.26
C THR A 99 -6.63 -36.83 -1.78
N LYS A 100 -6.15 -37.65 -0.87
CA LYS A 100 -4.72 -37.64 -0.47
C LYS A 100 -3.76 -38.08 -1.60
N GLU A 101 -4.26 -38.62 -2.71
CA GLU A 101 -3.45 -39.13 -3.81
C GLU A 101 -3.51 -38.21 -5.06
N ARG A 102 -4.61 -37.49 -5.25
CA ARG A 102 -4.87 -36.67 -6.45
C ARG A 102 -5.65 -35.41 -6.09
N VAL A 103 -5.28 -34.25 -6.66
CA VAL A 103 -5.99 -33.00 -6.44
C VAL A 103 -6.07 -32.15 -7.71
N PHE A 104 -7.22 -31.53 -7.94
CA PHE A 104 -7.37 -30.55 -9.02
C PHE A 104 -6.58 -29.28 -8.72
N MET A 105 -5.84 -28.78 -9.71
CA MET A 105 -5.09 -27.53 -9.68
C MET A 105 -5.73 -26.52 -10.63
N THR A 106 -6.08 -25.33 -10.14
CA THR A 106 -6.72 -24.28 -10.96
C THR A 106 -5.82 -23.71 -12.04
N TYR A 107 -4.51 -23.86 -11.90
CA TYR A 107 -3.51 -23.40 -12.85
C TYR A 107 -3.26 -24.42 -13.96
N THR A 108 -3.87 -24.21 -15.12
CA THR A 108 -3.83 -25.15 -16.24
C THR A 108 -2.46 -25.27 -16.92
N GLN A 109 -1.60 -24.25 -16.80
CA GLN A 109 -0.23 -24.29 -17.35
C GLN A 109 0.79 -24.92 -16.39
N PHE A 110 0.37 -25.28 -15.17
CA PHE A 110 1.25 -25.80 -14.13
C PHE A 110 2.15 -26.96 -14.59
N PRO A 111 1.66 -27.99 -15.34
CA PRO A 111 2.50 -29.07 -15.80
C PRO A 111 3.58 -28.67 -16.80
N ARG A 112 3.40 -27.53 -17.51
CA ARG A 112 4.37 -27.01 -18.48
C ARG A 112 5.40 -26.09 -17.86
N ASP A 113 5.00 -25.33 -16.84
CA ASP A 113 5.84 -24.30 -16.22
C ASP A 113 6.76 -24.89 -15.15
N VAL A 114 6.28 -25.91 -14.41
CA VAL A 114 7.02 -26.51 -13.29
C VAL A 114 8.13 -27.43 -13.76
N ARG A 115 9.21 -27.52 -12.97
CA ARG A 115 10.34 -28.40 -13.21
C ARG A 115 10.52 -29.40 -12.07
N VAL A 116 11.09 -30.54 -12.39
CA VAL A 116 11.47 -31.57 -11.39
C VAL A 116 12.44 -30.94 -10.37
N GLY A 117 12.16 -31.19 -9.09
CA GLY A 117 12.94 -30.67 -7.98
C GLY A 117 12.46 -29.34 -7.40
N GLU A 118 11.54 -28.64 -8.09
CA GLU A 118 10.92 -27.41 -7.56
C GLU A 118 9.92 -27.71 -6.44
N ASN A 119 9.69 -26.73 -5.57
CA ASN A 119 8.76 -26.85 -4.46
C ASN A 119 7.35 -26.38 -4.84
N VAL A 120 6.35 -27.09 -4.30
CA VAL A 120 4.94 -26.70 -4.30
C VAL A 120 4.51 -26.52 -2.85
N LEU A 121 4.06 -25.32 -2.51
CA LEU A 121 3.61 -25.00 -1.15
C LEU A 121 2.09 -24.86 -1.13
N LEU A 122 1.42 -25.46 -0.15
CA LEU A 122 -0.02 -25.39 0.02
C LEU A 122 -0.37 -24.79 1.38
N ASP A 123 -1.52 -24.11 1.45
CA ASP A 123 -2.07 -23.48 2.67
C ASP A 123 -1.02 -22.59 3.37
N ASP A 124 -0.48 -21.62 2.61
CA ASP A 124 0.52 -20.64 3.05
C ASP A 124 1.81 -21.31 3.60
N GLY A 125 2.25 -22.38 2.93
CA GLY A 125 3.48 -23.10 3.26
C GLY A 125 3.35 -24.13 4.39
N LYS A 126 2.15 -24.39 4.92
CA LYS A 126 1.93 -25.44 5.94
C LYS A 126 2.21 -26.84 5.41
N LEU A 127 1.98 -27.06 4.11
CA LEU A 127 2.35 -28.28 3.41
C LEU A 127 3.43 -27.93 2.39
N VAL A 128 4.49 -28.73 2.36
CA VAL A 128 5.61 -28.57 1.42
C VAL A 128 5.75 -29.87 0.63
N LEU A 129 5.67 -29.76 -0.70
CA LEU A 129 5.85 -30.86 -1.62
C LEU A 129 6.98 -30.55 -2.59
N LYS A 130 7.65 -31.58 -3.09
CA LYS A 130 8.72 -31.47 -4.08
C LYS A 130 8.34 -32.22 -5.35
N VAL A 131 8.41 -31.54 -6.48
CA VAL A 131 8.05 -32.12 -7.78
C VAL A 131 9.01 -33.24 -8.14
N LEU A 132 8.47 -34.43 -8.39
CA LEU A 132 9.19 -35.60 -8.88
C LEU A 132 9.11 -35.77 -10.37
N SER A 133 7.93 -35.51 -10.97
CA SER A 133 7.73 -35.64 -12.41
C SER A 133 6.58 -34.75 -12.90
N THR A 134 6.64 -34.43 -14.16
CA THR A 134 5.54 -33.78 -14.91
C THR A 134 5.41 -34.43 -16.28
N ASN A 135 4.19 -34.59 -16.79
CA ASN A 135 3.95 -35.06 -18.15
C ASN A 135 3.90 -33.90 -19.17
N GLY A 136 4.08 -32.65 -18.71
CA GLY A 136 4.04 -31.43 -19.52
C GLY A 136 2.66 -31.12 -20.13
N LYS A 137 1.60 -31.83 -19.72
CA LYS A 137 0.26 -31.73 -20.31
C LYS A 137 -0.80 -31.40 -19.25
N ASP A 138 -1.03 -32.28 -18.32
CA ASP A 138 -2.16 -32.22 -17.38
C ASP A 138 -1.86 -32.74 -15.98
N GLU A 139 -0.69 -33.33 -15.73
CA GLU A 139 -0.34 -33.94 -14.44
C GLU A 139 1.07 -33.59 -13.97
N VAL A 140 1.19 -33.39 -12.66
CA VAL A 140 2.43 -33.22 -11.91
C VAL A 140 2.39 -34.10 -10.69
N VAL A 141 3.39 -34.94 -10.49
CA VAL A 141 3.55 -35.77 -9.28
C VAL A 141 4.57 -35.12 -8.37
N ALA A 142 4.19 -34.93 -7.12
CA ALA A 142 5.07 -34.37 -6.10
C ALA A 142 5.06 -35.24 -4.84
N GLU A 143 6.22 -35.31 -4.18
CA GLU A 143 6.43 -35.98 -2.89
C GLU A 143 6.22 -34.99 -1.76
N THR A 144 5.47 -35.40 -0.75
CA THR A 144 5.25 -34.62 0.46
C THR A 144 6.51 -34.61 1.32
N ILE A 145 7.09 -33.43 1.52
CA ILE A 145 8.25 -33.21 2.40
C ILE A 145 7.77 -32.85 3.81
N GLN A 146 6.80 -31.91 3.89
CA GLN A 146 6.12 -31.53 5.13
C GLN A 146 4.64 -31.78 4.97
N GLY A 147 4.09 -32.70 5.76
CA GLY A 147 2.70 -33.10 5.72
C GLY A 147 1.78 -32.28 6.61
N GLY A 148 0.49 -32.58 6.52
CA GLY A 148 -0.60 -31.95 7.26
C GLY A 148 -1.94 -32.17 6.60
N SER A 149 -2.97 -31.49 7.08
CA SER A 149 -4.34 -31.56 6.54
C SER A 149 -4.44 -30.88 5.18
N LEU A 150 -4.80 -31.63 4.13
CA LEU A 150 -5.09 -31.09 2.80
C LEU A 150 -6.53 -30.62 2.75
N LYS A 151 -6.74 -29.29 2.59
CA LYS A 151 -8.06 -28.66 2.66
C LYS A 151 -8.49 -28.09 1.30
N SER A 152 -9.82 -28.06 1.10
CA SER A 152 -10.44 -27.51 -0.10
C SER A 152 -10.07 -26.04 -0.36
N LYS A 153 -9.87 -25.70 -1.63
CA LYS A 153 -9.70 -24.30 -2.14
C LYS A 153 -8.52 -23.54 -1.55
N LYS A 154 -7.52 -24.23 -0.98
CA LYS A 154 -6.33 -23.60 -0.40
C LYS A 154 -5.39 -23.06 -1.48
N GLY A 155 -4.68 -21.99 -1.12
CA GLY A 155 -3.67 -21.37 -1.96
C GLY A 155 -2.52 -22.30 -2.30
N VAL A 156 -1.99 -22.14 -3.50
CA VAL A 156 -0.77 -22.82 -3.99
C VAL A 156 0.27 -21.76 -4.29
N ASN A 157 1.45 -21.92 -3.71
CA ASN A 157 2.60 -21.07 -3.98
C ASN A 157 3.69 -21.88 -4.68
N LEU A 158 4.31 -21.26 -5.67
CA LEU A 158 5.32 -21.85 -6.52
C LEU A 158 6.58 -20.97 -6.51
N PRO A 159 7.41 -21.04 -5.44
CA PRO A 159 8.51 -20.09 -5.22
C PRO A 159 9.64 -20.18 -6.25
N ASN A 160 9.76 -21.33 -6.90
CA ASN A 160 10.83 -21.60 -7.88
C ASN A 160 10.34 -21.61 -9.33
N THR A 161 9.01 -21.59 -9.56
CA THR A 161 8.40 -21.73 -10.88
C THR A 161 8.03 -20.38 -11.45
N ARG A 162 8.54 -20.06 -12.63
CA ARG A 162 8.10 -18.89 -13.39
C ARG A 162 6.71 -19.14 -13.97
N VAL A 163 5.70 -18.58 -13.32
CA VAL A 163 4.29 -18.70 -13.70
C VAL A 163 3.99 -17.87 -14.94
N SER A 164 3.41 -18.48 -16.00
CA SER A 164 3.12 -17.82 -17.28
C SER A 164 1.76 -17.10 -17.34
N LEU A 165 0.98 -17.08 -16.24
CA LEU A 165 -0.29 -16.33 -16.16
C LEU A 165 -0.05 -14.82 -16.25
N PRO A 166 -0.96 -14.06 -16.90
CA PRO A 166 -0.94 -12.61 -16.85
C PRO A 166 -1.18 -12.12 -15.39
N CYS A 167 -0.61 -10.97 -15.05
CA CYS A 167 -0.79 -10.36 -13.74
C CYS A 167 -2.25 -9.93 -13.53
N LEU A 168 -2.91 -9.40 -14.58
CA LEU A 168 -4.33 -9.07 -14.60
C LEU A 168 -5.15 -10.23 -15.16
N THR A 169 -5.93 -10.88 -14.33
CA THR A 169 -6.87 -11.93 -14.75
C THR A 169 -8.15 -11.33 -15.36
N ALA A 170 -8.99 -12.15 -15.99
CA ALA A 170 -10.30 -11.69 -16.47
C ALA A 170 -11.19 -11.15 -15.35
N LYS A 171 -11.08 -11.72 -14.13
CA LYS A 171 -11.75 -11.20 -12.94
C LYS A 171 -11.20 -9.82 -12.56
N ASP A 172 -9.87 -9.66 -12.55
CA ASP A 172 -9.24 -8.39 -12.20
C ASP A 172 -9.63 -7.28 -13.18
N LEU A 173 -9.77 -7.58 -14.46
CA LEU A 173 -10.24 -6.62 -15.46
C LEU A 173 -11.69 -6.18 -15.18
N ALA A 174 -12.58 -7.11 -14.80
CA ALA A 174 -13.96 -6.79 -14.43
C ALA A 174 -14.02 -5.97 -13.13
N ASP A 175 -13.22 -6.33 -12.14
CA ASP A 175 -13.11 -5.62 -10.85
C ASP A 175 -12.49 -4.22 -11.04
N LEU A 176 -11.53 -4.10 -11.92
CA LEU A 176 -10.91 -2.82 -12.28
C LEU A 176 -11.93 -1.85 -12.87
N GLU A 177 -12.83 -2.30 -13.77
CA GLU A 177 -13.90 -1.46 -14.28
C GLU A 177 -14.77 -0.90 -13.15
N VAL A 178 -15.13 -1.74 -12.15
CA VAL A 178 -15.89 -1.29 -10.97
C VAL A 178 -15.11 -0.22 -10.20
N ALA A 179 -13.83 -0.44 -9.96
CA ALA A 179 -12.99 0.49 -9.22
C ALA A 179 -12.83 1.85 -9.96
N LEU A 180 -12.68 1.81 -11.28
CA LEU A 180 -12.56 3.00 -12.12
C LEU A 180 -13.86 3.79 -12.19
N ASP A 181 -15.01 3.12 -12.36
CA ASP A 181 -16.33 3.76 -12.37
C ASP A 181 -16.62 4.50 -11.05
N GLU A 182 -16.20 3.93 -9.92
CA GLU A 182 -16.37 4.54 -8.59
C GLU A 182 -15.24 5.51 -8.20
N ASN A 183 -14.34 5.82 -9.13
CA ASN A 183 -13.26 6.80 -8.97
C ASN A 183 -12.39 6.58 -7.71
N VAL A 184 -11.87 5.37 -7.52
CA VAL A 184 -10.91 5.07 -6.46
C VAL A 184 -9.60 5.86 -6.65
N ASP A 185 -8.84 6.05 -5.57
CA ASP A 185 -7.63 6.87 -5.58
C ASP A 185 -6.38 6.05 -5.90
N TRP A 186 -6.37 4.76 -5.52
CA TRP A 186 -5.27 3.83 -5.69
C TRP A 186 -5.75 2.46 -6.14
N ILE A 187 -4.97 1.80 -6.98
CA ILE A 187 -5.16 0.40 -7.40
C ILE A 187 -3.96 -0.42 -6.91
N GLY A 188 -4.22 -1.42 -6.09
CA GLY A 188 -3.22 -2.41 -5.69
C GLY A 188 -3.15 -3.53 -6.72
N LEU A 189 -1.98 -3.71 -7.33
CA LEU A 189 -1.72 -4.78 -8.31
C LEU A 189 -1.01 -5.93 -7.61
N SER A 190 -1.70 -7.07 -7.46
CA SER A 190 -1.19 -8.27 -6.80
C SER A 190 -0.29 -9.09 -7.71
N PHE A 191 0.65 -9.82 -7.13
CA PHE A 191 1.56 -10.74 -7.79
C PHE A 191 2.38 -10.10 -8.93
N VAL A 192 2.80 -8.83 -8.74
CA VAL A 192 3.72 -8.15 -9.67
C VAL A 192 5.03 -8.94 -9.75
N ARG A 193 5.56 -9.10 -10.97
CA ARG A 193 6.82 -9.81 -11.25
C ARG A 193 7.84 -8.93 -11.96
N SER A 194 7.36 -7.93 -12.73
CA SER A 194 8.20 -7.05 -13.51
C SER A 194 7.53 -5.69 -13.75
N ALA A 195 8.32 -4.71 -14.24
CA ALA A 195 7.80 -3.41 -14.67
C ALA A 195 6.73 -3.53 -15.77
N GLN A 196 6.77 -4.58 -16.59
CA GLN A 196 5.78 -4.79 -17.65
C GLN A 196 4.37 -4.97 -17.10
N ASP A 197 4.19 -5.66 -15.96
CA ASP A 197 2.89 -5.81 -15.30
C ASP A 197 2.30 -4.44 -14.91
N ILE A 198 3.15 -3.50 -14.49
CA ILE A 198 2.74 -2.12 -14.16
C ILE A 198 2.35 -1.36 -15.42
N HIS A 199 3.13 -1.49 -16.50
CA HIS A 199 2.84 -0.81 -17.77
C HIS A 199 1.53 -1.28 -18.39
N GLU A 200 1.16 -2.56 -18.26
CA GLU A 200 -0.13 -3.07 -18.72
C GLU A 200 -1.30 -2.38 -18.00
N LEU A 201 -1.27 -2.33 -16.66
CA LEU A 201 -2.30 -1.62 -15.88
C LEU A 201 -2.29 -0.12 -16.21
N ARG A 202 -1.13 0.52 -16.32
CA ARG A 202 -0.99 1.93 -16.68
C ARG A 202 -1.67 2.25 -18.00
N SER A 203 -1.47 1.40 -19.02
CA SER A 203 -2.09 1.57 -20.33
C SER A 203 -3.63 1.58 -20.25
N ILE A 204 -4.22 0.74 -19.41
CA ILE A 204 -5.67 0.73 -19.17
C ILE A 204 -6.12 2.01 -18.50
N LEU A 205 -5.41 2.47 -17.45
CA LEU A 205 -5.73 3.72 -16.74
C LEU A 205 -5.66 4.93 -17.68
N ASP A 206 -4.63 4.99 -18.52
CA ASP A 206 -4.42 6.09 -19.48
C ASP A 206 -5.51 6.10 -20.57
N ALA A 207 -5.88 4.93 -21.11
CA ALA A 207 -6.98 4.79 -22.06
C ALA A 207 -8.32 5.28 -21.48
N ARG A 208 -8.57 5.04 -20.19
CA ARG A 208 -9.74 5.51 -19.44
C ARG A 208 -9.57 6.95 -18.93
N LYS A 209 -8.41 7.59 -19.12
CA LYS A 209 -8.04 8.90 -18.54
C LYS A 209 -8.28 8.95 -17.04
N HIS A 210 -8.02 7.83 -16.36
CA HIS A 210 -8.26 7.71 -14.93
C HIS A 210 -7.04 8.16 -14.12
N HIS A 211 -7.30 8.77 -12.96
CA HIS A 211 -6.28 9.42 -12.13
C HIS A 211 -5.66 8.51 -11.05
N ALA A 212 -6.19 7.30 -10.84
CA ALA A 212 -5.71 6.42 -9.78
C ALA A 212 -4.20 6.16 -9.89
N GLY A 213 -3.54 6.11 -8.72
CA GLY A 213 -2.15 5.64 -8.64
C GLY A 213 -2.10 4.13 -8.56
N ILE A 214 -0.99 3.56 -9.01
CA ILE A 214 -0.72 2.12 -8.94
C ILE A 214 0.16 1.83 -7.73
N ILE A 215 -0.26 0.89 -6.87
CA ILE A 215 0.55 0.31 -5.81
C ILE A 215 1.00 -1.08 -6.25
N ALA A 216 2.29 -1.23 -6.53
CA ALA A 216 2.87 -2.54 -6.81
C ALA A 216 2.97 -3.37 -5.53
N LYS A 217 2.31 -4.53 -5.47
CA LYS A 217 2.43 -5.44 -4.34
C LYS A 217 3.61 -6.39 -4.56
N ILE A 218 4.59 -6.28 -3.68
CA ILE A 218 5.82 -7.08 -3.74
C ILE A 218 5.59 -8.35 -2.93
N GLU A 219 5.28 -9.43 -3.66
CA GLU A 219 4.84 -10.73 -3.14
C GLU A 219 5.68 -11.88 -3.69
N LYS A 220 6.51 -11.62 -4.72
CA LYS A 220 7.24 -12.63 -5.48
C LYS A 220 8.75 -12.38 -5.49
N PRO A 221 9.59 -13.45 -5.53
CA PRO A 221 11.04 -13.30 -5.68
C PRO A 221 11.45 -12.54 -6.94
N GLU A 222 10.72 -12.72 -8.05
CA GLU A 222 10.96 -12.03 -9.31
C GLU A 222 10.79 -10.51 -9.15
N ALA A 223 9.77 -10.07 -8.38
CA ALA A 223 9.58 -8.65 -8.09
C ALA A 223 10.71 -8.08 -7.24
N VAL A 224 11.27 -8.86 -6.33
CA VAL A 224 12.44 -8.44 -5.54
C VAL A 224 13.68 -8.29 -6.42
N ALA A 225 13.85 -9.18 -7.40
CA ALA A 225 14.96 -9.14 -8.36
C ALA A 225 14.84 -7.94 -9.33
N ASP A 226 13.63 -7.59 -9.78
CA ASP A 226 13.34 -6.48 -10.71
C ASP A 226 12.88 -5.19 -9.99
N ILE A 227 13.18 -5.06 -8.70
CA ILE A 227 12.59 -4.03 -7.83
C ILE A 227 12.81 -2.61 -8.33
N ASP A 228 13.98 -2.30 -8.89
CA ASP A 228 14.30 -0.96 -9.36
C ASP A 228 13.42 -0.56 -10.54
N ALA A 229 13.29 -1.41 -11.55
CA ALA A 229 12.42 -1.16 -12.70
C ALA A 229 10.93 -1.10 -12.31
N ILE A 230 10.49 -1.96 -11.38
CA ILE A 230 9.12 -1.91 -10.83
C ILE A 230 8.87 -0.59 -10.12
N LEU A 231 9.80 -0.16 -9.25
CA LEU A 231 9.65 1.09 -8.52
C LEU A 231 9.72 2.32 -9.41
N GLU A 232 10.44 2.29 -10.51
CA GLU A 232 10.40 3.36 -11.51
C GLU A 232 9.03 3.47 -12.19
N ALA A 233 8.41 2.34 -12.56
CA ALA A 233 7.16 2.27 -13.31
C ALA A 233 5.91 2.56 -12.46
N THR A 234 5.92 2.21 -11.17
CA THR A 234 4.76 2.32 -10.26
C THR A 234 4.66 3.69 -9.58
N ASP A 235 3.51 4.01 -8.96
CA ASP A 235 3.33 5.24 -8.16
C ASP A 235 3.60 5.02 -6.66
N GLY A 236 3.62 3.78 -6.19
CA GLY A 236 3.93 3.40 -4.83
C GLY A 236 4.06 1.88 -4.70
N ALA A 237 4.46 1.39 -3.53
CA ALA A 237 4.66 -0.04 -3.30
C ALA A 237 3.98 -0.52 -2.02
N MET A 238 3.70 -1.83 -1.97
CA MET A 238 3.27 -2.53 -0.77
C MET A 238 4.17 -3.74 -0.54
N VAL A 239 4.79 -3.81 0.63
CA VAL A 239 5.49 -5.01 1.09
C VAL A 239 4.45 -5.93 1.71
N ALA A 240 3.96 -6.90 0.93
CA ALA A 240 2.93 -7.84 1.35
C ALA A 240 3.60 -9.07 1.99
N ARG A 241 4.01 -8.91 3.26
CA ARG A 241 4.89 -9.86 3.97
C ARG A 241 4.33 -11.26 4.09
N GLY A 242 3.00 -11.41 4.18
CA GLY A 242 2.34 -12.70 4.26
C GLY A 242 2.58 -13.58 3.03
N ASP A 243 2.32 -13.02 1.84
CA ASP A 243 2.54 -13.73 0.57
C ASP A 243 4.04 -13.83 0.26
N LEU A 244 4.81 -12.76 0.47
CA LEU A 244 6.26 -12.75 0.23
C LEU A 244 7.00 -13.78 1.11
N GLY A 245 6.63 -13.91 2.40
CA GLY A 245 7.27 -14.84 3.33
C GLY A 245 7.02 -16.31 3.06
N VAL A 246 6.05 -16.63 2.19
CA VAL A 246 5.84 -17.98 1.66
C VAL A 246 6.71 -18.23 0.43
N GLU A 247 7.09 -17.19 -0.30
CA GLU A 247 7.79 -17.27 -1.59
C GLU A 247 9.31 -17.10 -1.45
N VAL A 248 9.80 -16.48 -0.36
CA VAL A 248 11.24 -16.30 -0.07
C VAL A 248 11.57 -16.88 1.31
N PRO A 249 12.86 -17.14 1.62
CA PRO A 249 13.26 -17.51 2.97
C PRO A 249 12.77 -16.48 3.99
N MET A 250 12.09 -16.93 5.04
CA MET A 250 11.40 -16.08 6.01
C MET A 250 12.34 -15.05 6.67
N GLU A 251 13.58 -15.44 6.94
CA GLU A 251 14.63 -14.58 7.49
C GLU A 251 15.05 -13.45 6.54
N SER A 252 14.76 -13.55 5.25
CA SER A 252 15.04 -12.51 4.25
C SER A 252 13.98 -11.41 4.23
N VAL A 253 12.75 -11.69 4.69
CA VAL A 253 11.63 -10.75 4.61
C VAL A 253 11.93 -9.40 5.28
N PRO A 254 12.49 -9.33 6.50
CA PRO A 254 12.81 -8.05 7.13
C PRO A 254 13.85 -7.24 6.36
N ILE A 255 14.82 -7.91 5.74
CA ILE A 255 15.88 -7.25 4.94
C ILE A 255 15.29 -6.69 3.66
N ILE A 256 14.45 -7.47 2.97
CA ILE A 256 13.73 -7.04 1.77
C ILE A 256 12.82 -5.84 2.08
N GLN A 257 12.06 -5.89 3.20
CA GLN A 257 11.23 -4.78 3.66
C GLN A 257 12.06 -3.48 3.78
N LYS A 258 13.16 -3.52 4.53
CA LYS A 258 14.03 -2.34 4.73
C LYS A 258 14.60 -1.80 3.43
N MET A 259 14.99 -2.68 2.52
CA MET A 259 15.51 -2.32 1.20
C MET A 259 14.43 -1.62 0.36
N ILE A 260 13.19 -2.15 0.30
CA ILE A 260 12.09 -1.56 -0.46
C ILE A 260 11.69 -0.21 0.14
N VAL A 261 11.54 -0.11 1.48
CA VAL A 261 11.20 1.15 2.15
C VAL A 261 12.21 2.24 1.81
N ARG A 262 13.52 1.94 1.91
CA ARG A 262 14.58 2.89 1.57
C ARG A 262 14.49 3.35 0.11
N LYS A 263 14.37 2.41 -0.84
CA LYS A 263 14.26 2.74 -2.28
C LYS A 263 13.02 3.59 -2.58
N CYS A 264 11.90 3.31 -1.96
CA CYS A 264 10.68 4.12 -2.11
C CYS A 264 10.89 5.57 -1.60
N ILE A 265 11.53 5.75 -0.46
CA ILE A 265 11.87 7.08 0.08
C ILE A 265 12.78 7.83 -0.92
N GLU A 266 13.82 7.17 -1.45
CA GLU A 266 14.74 7.73 -2.43
C GLU A 266 14.04 8.20 -3.71
N LEU A 267 13.00 7.49 -4.14
CA LEU A 267 12.18 7.81 -5.31
C LEU A 267 10.98 8.72 -5.00
N ALA A 268 10.80 9.14 -3.76
CA ALA A 268 9.64 9.92 -3.28
C ALA A 268 8.30 9.21 -3.57
N LYS A 269 8.24 7.88 -3.49
CA LYS A 269 7.05 7.05 -3.68
C LYS A 269 6.57 6.50 -2.35
N PRO A 270 5.25 6.50 -2.06
CA PRO A 270 4.76 5.97 -0.80
C PRO A 270 4.91 4.46 -0.74
N VAL A 271 5.23 3.95 0.45
CA VAL A 271 5.36 2.53 0.73
C VAL A 271 4.48 2.10 1.90
N ILE A 272 3.75 1.00 1.70
CA ILE A 272 2.89 0.38 2.71
C ILE A 272 3.58 -0.88 3.22
N VAL A 273 3.74 -1.01 4.53
CA VAL A 273 4.12 -2.28 5.16
C VAL A 273 2.83 -3.00 5.59
N ALA A 274 2.63 -4.21 5.10
CA ALA A 274 1.35 -4.90 5.16
C ALA A 274 1.46 -6.31 5.73
N THR A 275 0.34 -6.80 6.25
CA THR A 275 0.07 -8.14 6.79
C THR A 275 0.78 -8.46 8.08
N GLN A 276 0.10 -9.21 8.97
CA GLN A 276 0.62 -9.70 10.24
C GLN A 276 1.18 -8.60 11.16
N MET A 277 0.56 -7.40 11.12
CA MET A 277 1.03 -6.26 11.92
C MET A 277 0.54 -6.35 13.38
N MET A 278 -0.75 -6.66 13.56
CA MET A 278 -1.41 -6.76 14.87
C MET A 278 -2.45 -7.89 14.87
N GLU A 279 -2.10 -9.02 14.27
CA GLU A 279 -3.00 -10.14 13.96
C GLU A 279 -3.71 -10.71 15.19
N THR A 280 -3.05 -10.73 16.36
CA THR A 280 -3.69 -11.19 17.61
C THR A 280 -4.86 -10.31 18.03
N MET A 281 -4.91 -9.04 17.59
CA MET A 281 -6.03 -8.15 17.86
C MET A 281 -7.28 -8.44 17.01
N ILE A 282 -7.28 -9.46 16.16
CA ILE A 282 -8.50 -10.02 15.58
C ILE A 282 -9.44 -10.47 16.70
N ASP A 283 -8.90 -11.17 17.70
CA ASP A 283 -9.66 -11.75 18.81
C ASP A 283 -9.30 -11.19 20.19
N SER A 284 -8.23 -10.40 20.31
CA SER A 284 -7.72 -9.81 21.55
C SER A 284 -7.81 -8.29 21.57
N LEU A 285 -8.12 -7.70 22.72
CA LEU A 285 -8.09 -6.26 22.92
C LEU A 285 -6.69 -5.65 22.96
N THR A 286 -5.67 -6.47 23.17
CA THR A 286 -4.28 -6.01 23.30
C THR A 286 -3.36 -6.80 22.38
N PRO A 287 -2.40 -6.13 21.72
CA PRO A 287 -1.41 -6.82 20.90
C PRO A 287 -0.36 -7.52 21.75
N THR A 288 0.37 -8.42 21.14
CA THR A 288 1.61 -8.97 21.71
C THR A 288 2.73 -7.92 21.68
N ARG A 289 3.78 -8.14 22.49
CA ARG A 289 4.99 -7.28 22.47
C ARG A 289 5.72 -7.38 21.13
N ALA A 290 5.67 -8.54 20.47
CA ALA A 290 6.28 -8.73 19.14
C ALA A 290 5.59 -7.88 18.09
N GLU A 291 4.25 -7.81 18.09
CA GLU A 291 3.47 -6.97 17.16
C GLU A 291 3.71 -5.48 17.41
N VAL A 292 3.75 -5.04 18.68
CA VAL A 292 4.11 -3.65 19.02
C VAL A 292 5.49 -3.30 18.48
N ASN A 293 6.47 -4.20 18.65
CA ASN A 293 7.82 -4.01 18.13
C ASN A 293 7.85 -3.99 16.59
N ASP A 294 7.06 -4.82 15.93
CA ASP A 294 6.99 -4.89 14.47
C ASP A 294 6.42 -3.59 13.87
N VAL A 295 5.29 -3.11 14.40
CA VAL A 295 4.72 -1.81 13.99
C VAL A 295 5.73 -0.69 14.22
N ALA A 296 6.35 -0.63 15.40
CA ALA A 296 7.35 0.40 15.71
C ALA A 296 8.54 0.33 14.73
N ASN A 297 9.06 -0.88 14.42
CA ASN A 297 10.14 -1.04 13.44
C ASN A 297 9.75 -0.56 12.04
N ALA A 298 8.56 -0.89 11.54
CA ALA A 298 8.10 -0.41 10.25
C ALA A 298 8.04 1.12 10.18
N VAL A 299 7.58 1.76 11.27
CA VAL A 299 7.59 3.23 11.41
C VAL A 299 9.01 3.77 11.43
N MET A 300 9.91 3.16 12.22
CA MET A 300 11.31 3.57 12.33
C MET A 300 12.09 3.37 11.03
N ASP A 301 11.75 2.37 10.23
CA ASP A 301 12.30 2.16 8.88
C ASP A 301 11.90 3.30 7.93
N GLY A 302 10.88 4.08 8.28
CA GLY A 302 10.38 5.22 7.51
C GLY A 302 9.26 4.85 6.54
N ALA A 303 8.50 3.78 6.78
CA ALA A 303 7.32 3.46 5.98
C ALA A 303 6.32 4.63 5.94
N ASP A 304 5.72 4.88 4.78
CA ASP A 304 4.66 5.89 4.66
C ASP A 304 3.40 5.45 5.38
N ALA A 305 3.08 4.16 5.29
CA ALA A 305 1.89 3.61 5.91
C ALA A 305 2.11 2.19 6.47
N VAL A 306 1.34 1.86 7.48
CA VAL A 306 1.18 0.51 8.02
C VAL A 306 -0.26 0.04 7.80
N MET A 307 -0.48 -1.24 7.49
CA MET A 307 -1.78 -1.76 7.09
C MET A 307 -2.33 -2.79 8.08
N LEU A 308 -3.62 -2.65 8.36
CA LEU A 308 -4.45 -3.62 9.07
C LEU A 308 -5.30 -4.41 8.04
N SER A 309 -5.34 -5.71 8.17
CA SER A 309 -6.04 -6.65 7.26
C SER A 309 -7.24 -7.29 7.96
N GLY A 310 -7.08 -8.49 8.50
CA GLY A 310 -8.10 -9.22 9.28
C GLY A 310 -8.57 -8.44 10.48
N GLU A 311 -7.66 -7.72 11.12
CA GLU A 311 -7.88 -6.95 12.35
C GLU A 311 -9.02 -5.93 12.23
N THR A 312 -9.18 -5.31 11.06
CA THR A 312 -10.25 -4.34 10.80
C THR A 312 -11.38 -4.90 9.93
N SER A 313 -11.13 -5.97 9.16
CA SER A 313 -12.15 -6.51 8.25
C SER A 313 -13.10 -7.51 8.92
N VAL A 314 -12.59 -8.37 9.80
CA VAL A 314 -13.35 -9.43 10.49
C VAL A 314 -13.12 -9.45 12.00
N GLY A 315 -12.14 -8.69 12.50
CA GLY A 315 -11.78 -8.66 13.92
C GLY A 315 -12.89 -8.12 14.82
N GLN A 316 -12.87 -8.50 16.07
CA GLN A 316 -13.88 -8.09 17.07
C GLN A 316 -13.70 -6.63 17.51
N TYR A 317 -12.51 -6.04 17.30
CA TYR A 317 -12.15 -4.73 17.87
C TYR A 317 -11.56 -3.77 16.81
N PRO A 318 -12.27 -3.50 15.69
CA PRO A 318 -11.70 -2.77 14.54
C PRO A 318 -11.26 -1.34 14.87
N VAL A 319 -11.97 -0.63 15.76
CA VAL A 319 -11.61 0.73 16.16
C VAL A 319 -10.44 0.74 17.15
N GLN A 320 -10.43 -0.17 18.12
CA GLN A 320 -9.39 -0.27 19.13
C GLN A 320 -8.03 -0.64 18.55
N VAL A 321 -8.00 -1.52 17.52
CA VAL A 321 -6.74 -1.87 16.85
C VAL A 321 -6.15 -0.67 16.11
N VAL A 322 -6.97 0.14 15.44
CA VAL A 322 -6.51 1.39 14.80
C VAL A 322 -5.98 2.39 15.82
N GLN A 323 -6.69 2.60 16.92
CA GLN A 323 -6.23 3.47 18.02
C GLN A 323 -4.91 3.00 18.61
N THR A 324 -4.75 1.69 18.78
CA THR A 324 -3.51 1.11 19.32
C THR A 324 -2.35 1.28 18.35
N MET A 325 -2.56 0.97 17.06
CA MET A 325 -1.56 1.21 16.00
C MET A 325 -1.17 2.69 15.92
N ALA A 326 -2.13 3.61 16.03
CA ALA A 326 -1.86 5.05 16.03
C ALA A 326 -0.97 5.46 17.22
N ARG A 327 -1.24 4.95 18.43
CA ARG A 327 -0.41 5.22 19.62
C ARG A 327 1.01 4.68 19.47
N ILE A 328 1.17 3.48 18.91
CA ILE A 328 2.50 2.90 18.65
C ILE A 328 3.27 3.76 17.64
N ALA A 329 2.62 4.14 16.53
CA ALA A 329 3.23 4.99 15.52
C ALA A 329 3.66 6.35 16.11
N GLU A 330 2.81 7.02 16.89
CA GLU A 330 3.15 8.29 17.55
C GLU A 330 4.28 8.15 18.56
N ALA A 331 4.36 7.05 19.29
CA ALA A 331 5.44 6.78 20.23
C ALA A 331 6.78 6.59 19.49
N ALA A 332 6.79 5.77 18.45
CA ALA A 332 7.97 5.54 17.63
C ALA A 332 8.46 6.83 16.94
N GLU A 333 7.54 7.64 16.44
CA GLU A 333 7.85 8.92 15.76
C GLU A 333 8.48 9.97 16.69
N ARG A 334 8.20 9.96 17.98
CA ARG A 334 8.79 10.90 18.95
C ARG A 334 10.26 10.63 19.25
N GLU A 335 10.63 9.35 19.21
CA GLU A 335 11.97 8.91 19.61
C GLU A 335 12.93 8.72 18.43
N CYS A 336 12.40 8.74 17.21
CA CYS A 336 13.21 8.48 16.01
C CYS A 336 13.60 9.74 15.25
N SER A 337 14.89 9.80 14.89
CA SER A 337 15.33 10.61 13.77
C SER A 337 15.11 9.83 12.48
N PHE A 338 14.09 10.20 11.71
CA PHE A 338 13.82 9.55 10.44
C PHE A 338 14.94 9.79 9.43
N ARG A 339 15.30 8.73 8.71
CA ARG A 339 16.19 8.83 7.54
C ARG A 339 15.34 9.18 6.32
N GLY A 340 15.28 10.46 6.00
CA GLY A 340 14.70 10.93 4.76
C GLY A 340 15.67 10.84 3.58
N LYS A 341 15.23 11.33 2.42
CA LYS A 341 16.06 11.46 1.23
C LYS A 341 17.21 12.44 1.49
N GLU A 342 18.46 11.97 1.42
CA GLU A 342 19.63 12.78 1.74
C GLU A 342 20.23 13.50 0.52
N HIS A 343 19.95 13.00 -0.69
CA HIS A 343 20.58 13.50 -1.91
C HIS A 343 19.90 14.75 -2.45
N LYS A 344 20.71 15.73 -2.84
CA LYS A 344 20.22 16.88 -3.60
C LYS A 344 19.69 16.40 -4.95
N PRO A 345 18.65 17.10 -5.49
CA PRO A 345 18.24 16.92 -6.87
C PRO A 345 19.41 17.16 -7.83
N VAL A 346 19.51 16.37 -8.89
CA VAL A 346 20.56 16.47 -9.91
C VAL A 346 20.02 17.16 -11.16
N GLU A 347 20.84 18.01 -11.79
CA GLU A 347 20.46 18.85 -12.93
C GLU A 347 20.09 18.04 -14.18
N GLU A 348 20.58 16.81 -14.28
CA GLU A 348 20.30 15.87 -15.39
C GLU A 348 18.80 15.53 -15.53
N ILE A 349 17.99 15.77 -14.47
CA ILE A 349 16.52 15.63 -14.50
C ILE A 349 15.87 17.00 -14.77
N ALA A 350 16.23 17.63 -15.89
CA ALA A 350 16.03 19.06 -16.18
C ALA A 350 14.59 19.60 -16.00
N ALA A 351 13.54 18.81 -16.30
CA ALA A 351 12.16 19.33 -16.34
C ALA A 351 11.61 19.79 -14.97
N ARG A 352 12.14 19.27 -13.84
CA ARG A 352 11.66 19.55 -12.48
C ARG A 352 12.77 19.99 -11.52
N PHE A 353 13.99 20.15 -12.00
CA PHE A 353 15.18 20.44 -11.19
C PHE A 353 14.98 21.62 -10.23
N ILE A 354 14.41 22.74 -10.72
CA ILE A 354 14.14 23.91 -9.88
C ILE A 354 13.15 23.58 -8.77
N SER A 355 12.01 22.98 -9.09
CA SER A 355 10.97 22.64 -8.12
C SER A 355 11.50 21.64 -7.07
N ASP A 356 12.27 20.66 -7.50
CA ASP A 356 12.83 19.61 -6.62
C ASP A 356 13.91 20.23 -5.71
N THR A 357 14.72 21.14 -6.23
CA THR A 357 15.72 21.89 -5.46
C THR A 357 15.03 22.77 -4.41
N MET A 358 13.96 23.48 -4.78
CA MET A 358 13.20 24.30 -3.84
C MET A 358 12.60 23.46 -2.71
N CYS A 359 12.00 22.30 -3.01
CA CYS A 359 11.48 21.38 -1.98
C CYS A 359 12.58 20.86 -1.05
N TYR A 360 13.75 20.48 -1.60
CA TYR A 360 14.89 20.06 -0.81
C TYR A 360 15.35 21.13 0.18
N TYR A 361 15.60 22.35 -0.30
CA TYR A 361 16.03 23.44 0.56
C TYR A 361 14.93 23.89 1.54
N ALA A 362 13.65 23.82 1.15
CA ALA A 362 12.57 24.12 2.07
C ALA A 362 12.53 23.15 3.26
N ALA A 363 12.70 21.85 3.02
CA ALA A 363 12.79 20.86 4.09
C ALA A 363 14.00 21.09 5.00
N LYS A 364 15.18 21.42 4.43
CA LYS A 364 16.39 21.75 5.20
C LYS A 364 16.23 23.03 6.00
N MET A 365 15.69 24.08 5.39
CA MET A 365 15.42 25.36 6.09
C MET A 365 14.42 25.17 7.22
N ALA A 366 13.34 24.42 6.99
CA ALA A 366 12.34 24.16 8.02
C ALA A 366 12.95 23.50 9.25
N ASN A 367 13.82 22.50 9.06
CA ASN A 367 14.57 21.88 10.16
C ASN A 367 15.55 22.87 10.85
N SER A 368 16.26 23.71 10.06
CA SER A 368 17.25 24.65 10.60
C SER A 368 16.63 25.79 11.42
N VAL A 369 15.41 26.22 11.06
CA VAL A 369 14.69 27.27 11.78
C VAL A 369 13.63 26.74 12.74
N GLU A 370 13.60 25.43 12.97
CA GLU A 370 12.64 24.74 13.83
C GLU A 370 11.18 25.09 13.49
N ALA A 371 10.89 25.10 12.18
CA ALA A 371 9.54 25.45 11.72
C ALA A 371 8.50 24.42 12.18
N SER A 372 7.37 24.86 12.67
CA SER A 372 6.23 23.99 13.04
C SER A 372 5.58 23.33 11.81
N ALA A 373 5.60 24.03 10.67
CA ALA A 373 4.95 23.56 9.45
C ALA A 373 5.68 23.99 8.18
N ILE A 374 5.54 23.13 7.14
CA ILE A 374 5.85 23.46 5.74
C ILE A 374 4.51 23.48 4.99
N CYS A 375 4.17 24.62 4.39
CA CYS A 375 2.95 24.80 3.60
C CYS A 375 3.31 24.82 2.12
N THR A 376 2.71 23.96 1.32
CA THR A 376 2.94 23.92 -0.13
C THR A 376 1.64 24.06 -0.91
N LEU A 377 1.63 24.97 -1.89
CA LEU A 377 0.59 25.02 -2.91
C LEU A 377 0.97 24.02 -4.01
N THR A 378 0.07 23.07 -4.30
CA THR A 378 0.37 22.02 -5.26
C THR A 378 -0.81 21.77 -6.20
N PHE A 379 -0.51 21.58 -7.48
CA PHE A 379 -1.51 21.24 -8.49
C PHE A 379 -1.56 19.73 -8.75
N SER A 380 -0.40 19.09 -8.83
CA SER A 380 -0.24 17.65 -9.13
C SER A 380 0.04 16.79 -7.89
N GLY A 381 0.31 17.40 -6.74
CA GLY A 381 0.76 16.71 -5.54
C GLY A 381 2.29 16.52 -5.43
N HIS A 382 3.05 16.76 -6.50
CA HIS A 382 4.48 16.48 -6.59
C HIS A 382 5.31 17.12 -5.47
N SER A 383 5.14 18.41 -5.21
CA SER A 383 5.88 19.10 -4.14
C SER A 383 5.60 18.52 -2.76
N ALA A 384 4.36 18.12 -2.48
CA ALA A 384 3.99 17.49 -1.22
C ALA A 384 4.60 16.08 -1.08
N GLN A 385 4.60 15.28 -2.16
CA GLN A 385 5.24 13.96 -2.21
C GLN A 385 6.74 14.07 -1.96
N LEU A 386 7.39 15.02 -2.63
CA LEU A 386 8.83 15.23 -2.51
C LEU A 386 9.20 15.74 -1.12
N LEU A 387 8.45 16.70 -0.55
CA LEU A 387 8.62 17.15 0.83
C LEU A 387 8.48 15.99 1.82
N SER A 388 7.49 15.11 1.63
CA SER A 388 7.30 13.90 2.42
C SER A 388 8.55 13.01 2.40
N SER A 389 9.19 12.80 1.24
CA SER A 389 10.37 11.92 1.12
C SER A 389 11.60 12.43 1.89
N PHE A 390 11.70 13.72 2.14
CA PHE A 390 12.76 14.29 2.97
C PHE A 390 12.52 14.08 4.48
N ARG A 391 11.38 13.55 4.89
CA ARG A 391 11.01 13.28 6.29
C ARG A 391 11.30 14.47 7.22
N PRO A 392 10.80 15.68 6.91
CA PRO A 392 11.06 16.86 7.74
C PRO A 392 10.48 16.67 9.16
N GLN A 393 11.07 17.37 10.14
CA GLN A 393 10.50 17.40 11.49
C GLN A 393 9.16 18.17 11.55
N SER A 394 8.99 19.12 10.65
CA SER A 394 7.77 19.90 10.48
C SER A 394 6.65 19.08 9.84
N HIS A 395 5.39 19.40 10.14
CA HIS A 395 4.25 18.88 9.40
C HIS A 395 4.18 19.49 7.98
N VAL A 396 3.82 18.68 6.98
CA VAL A 396 3.63 19.15 5.60
C VAL A 396 2.14 19.36 5.34
N PHE A 397 1.75 20.60 5.13
CA PHE A 397 0.38 20.98 4.77
C PHE A 397 0.32 21.32 3.29
N ALA A 398 -0.43 20.50 2.54
CA ALA A 398 -0.58 20.63 1.09
C ALA A 398 -1.94 21.26 0.75
N PHE A 399 -1.93 22.37 0.01
CA PHE A 399 -3.13 23.09 -0.42
C PHE A 399 -3.34 22.90 -1.92
N THR A 400 -4.53 22.47 -2.31
CA THR A 400 -4.86 22.20 -3.71
C THR A 400 -6.37 22.38 -3.97
N ALA A 401 -6.72 22.85 -5.15
CA ALA A 401 -8.10 22.89 -5.64
C ALA A 401 -8.54 21.55 -6.27
N ASN A 402 -7.71 20.52 -6.24
CA ASN A 402 -7.98 19.24 -6.87
C ASN A 402 -8.25 18.14 -5.82
N TYR A 403 -9.52 17.79 -5.63
CA TYR A 403 -9.93 16.74 -4.69
C TYR A 403 -9.29 15.38 -4.96
N LYS A 404 -9.02 15.05 -6.23
CA LYS A 404 -8.37 13.77 -6.59
C LYS A 404 -6.95 13.68 -6.05
N ILE A 405 -6.21 14.80 -6.11
CA ILE A 405 -4.86 14.88 -5.53
C ILE A 405 -4.95 14.90 -4.01
N LEU A 406 -5.91 15.62 -3.45
CA LEU A 406 -6.12 15.70 -2.02
C LEU A 406 -6.25 14.32 -1.36
N ASN A 407 -7.10 13.45 -1.95
CA ASN A 407 -7.28 12.09 -1.45
C ASN A 407 -6.01 11.24 -1.60
N LYS A 408 -5.34 11.30 -2.76
CA LYS A 408 -4.09 10.56 -2.99
C LYS A 408 -3.01 10.90 -1.98
N LEU A 409 -2.91 12.17 -1.59
CA LEU A 409 -1.93 12.65 -0.60
C LEU A 409 -2.16 12.06 0.80
N SER A 410 -3.33 11.50 1.09
CA SER A 410 -3.61 10.84 2.38
C SER A 410 -2.75 9.58 2.63
N LEU A 411 -2.08 9.04 1.62
CA LEU A 411 -1.14 7.92 1.76
C LEU A 411 0.31 8.37 2.07
N HIS A 412 0.65 9.65 1.87
CA HIS A 412 2.04 10.13 2.00
C HIS A 412 2.37 10.50 3.44
N TRP A 413 3.53 10.05 3.93
CA TRP A 413 4.01 10.29 5.27
C TRP A 413 4.04 11.80 5.62
N GLY A 414 3.52 12.17 6.79
CA GLY A 414 3.54 13.54 7.31
C GLY A 414 2.71 14.56 6.54
N VAL A 415 2.12 14.20 5.38
CA VAL A 415 1.31 15.12 4.58
C VAL A 415 -0.13 15.18 5.09
N ARG A 416 -0.66 16.40 5.24
CA ARG A 416 -2.10 16.65 5.42
C ARG A 416 -2.57 17.62 4.35
N GLY A 417 -3.55 17.18 3.56
CA GLY A 417 -4.11 17.96 2.48
C GLY A 417 -5.25 18.85 2.91
N PHE A 418 -5.39 20.01 2.25
CA PHE A 418 -6.48 20.96 2.41
C PHE A 418 -6.99 21.39 1.05
N TYR A 419 -8.32 21.43 0.90
CA TYR A 419 -8.91 22.02 -0.28
C TYR A 419 -8.74 23.54 -0.23
N TYR A 420 -8.25 24.11 -1.32
CA TYR A 420 -8.05 25.56 -1.45
C TYR A 420 -8.09 25.97 -2.93
N ASP A 421 -9.02 26.83 -3.29
CA ASP A 421 -9.26 27.29 -4.67
C ASP A 421 -9.18 28.83 -4.86
N ASN A 422 -8.96 29.59 -3.76
CA ASN A 422 -8.92 31.06 -3.79
C ASN A 422 -7.50 31.59 -4.09
N MET A 423 -6.90 31.18 -5.21
CA MET A 423 -5.53 31.55 -5.59
C MET A 423 -5.51 32.91 -6.35
N VAL A 424 -5.62 34.01 -5.63
CA VAL A 424 -5.64 35.38 -6.21
C VAL A 424 -4.23 35.93 -6.45
N SER A 425 -3.37 35.86 -5.46
CA SER A 425 -1.94 36.20 -5.54
C SER A 425 -1.15 35.40 -4.53
N THR A 426 0.15 35.25 -4.72
CA THR A 426 1.01 34.47 -3.81
C THR A 426 0.93 35.04 -2.38
N ASP A 427 1.00 36.35 -2.21
CA ASP A 427 0.98 36.97 -0.87
C ASP A 427 -0.38 36.84 -0.19
N ALA A 428 -1.49 37.08 -0.90
CA ALA A 428 -2.85 36.94 -0.35
C ALA A 428 -3.11 35.46 0.02
N THR A 429 -2.71 34.53 -0.85
CA THR A 429 -2.85 33.09 -0.60
C THR A 429 -2.04 32.66 0.62
N PHE A 430 -0.80 33.11 0.79
CA PHE A 430 0.02 32.78 1.96
C PHE A 430 -0.57 33.30 3.27
N VAL A 431 -1.20 34.47 3.26
CA VAL A 431 -1.91 35.00 4.43
C VAL A 431 -3.14 34.14 4.74
N ASP A 432 -3.92 33.80 3.73
CA ASP A 432 -5.19 33.08 3.88
C ASP A 432 -4.96 31.63 4.39
N ILE A 433 -4.02 30.88 3.80
CA ILE A 433 -3.70 29.52 4.25
C ILE A 433 -3.13 29.51 5.68
N THR A 434 -2.36 30.54 6.06
CA THR A 434 -1.86 30.67 7.47
C THR A 434 -3.02 30.88 8.42
N LYS A 435 -3.99 31.73 8.08
CA LYS A 435 -5.20 31.94 8.86
C LYS A 435 -6.03 30.66 8.98
N GLN A 436 -6.17 29.91 7.90
CA GLN A 436 -6.88 28.62 7.89
C GLN A 436 -6.21 27.62 8.85
N LEU A 437 -4.89 27.48 8.81
CA LEU A 437 -4.16 26.62 9.74
C LEU A 437 -4.28 27.05 11.19
N LYS A 438 -4.23 28.36 11.46
CA LYS A 438 -4.41 28.92 12.80
C LYS A 438 -5.83 28.63 13.33
N THR A 439 -6.86 28.85 12.51
CA THR A 439 -8.25 28.54 12.86
C THR A 439 -8.46 27.05 13.14
N ALA A 440 -7.76 26.18 12.41
CA ALA A 440 -7.78 24.74 12.62
C ALA A 440 -6.92 24.26 13.82
N GLY A 441 -6.25 25.15 14.54
CA GLY A 441 -5.41 24.85 15.70
C GLY A 441 -4.13 24.05 15.34
N LEU A 442 -3.67 24.14 14.08
CA LEU A 442 -2.53 23.41 13.56
C LEU A 442 -1.22 24.21 13.63
N VAL A 443 -1.34 25.51 13.74
CA VAL A 443 -0.26 26.47 14.05
C VAL A 443 -0.80 27.51 15.02
N GLN A 444 0.08 28.07 15.85
CA GLN A 444 -0.27 29.10 16.83
C GLN A 444 0.56 30.35 16.65
N GLN A 445 0.19 31.42 17.32
CA GLN A 445 0.96 32.67 17.32
C GLN A 445 2.37 32.42 17.86
N GLY A 446 3.37 32.92 17.14
CA GLY A 446 4.79 32.73 17.46
C GLY A 446 5.42 31.50 16.76
N ASP A 447 4.63 30.61 16.20
CA ASP A 447 5.15 29.51 15.38
C ASP A 447 5.83 30.07 14.13
N ARG A 448 6.89 29.36 13.69
CA ARG A 448 7.52 29.64 12.40
C ARG A 448 7.04 28.65 11.35
N ILE A 449 6.73 29.13 10.16
CA ILE A 449 6.29 28.31 9.02
C ILE A 449 7.12 28.60 7.78
N VAL A 450 7.32 27.57 6.95
CA VAL A 450 7.93 27.66 5.63
C VAL A 450 6.83 27.49 4.58
N GLN A 451 6.75 28.41 3.63
CA GLN A 451 5.70 28.45 2.60
C GLN A 451 6.35 28.31 1.21
N LEU A 452 5.81 27.39 0.40
CA LEU A 452 6.26 27.14 -0.98
C LEU A 452 5.12 27.40 -1.97
N ALA A 453 5.44 28.06 -3.07
CA ALA A 453 4.51 28.30 -4.15
C ALA A 453 5.21 28.50 -5.49
N SER A 454 4.42 28.57 -6.56
CA SER A 454 4.82 29.15 -7.84
C SER A 454 4.67 30.66 -7.80
N MET A 455 5.58 31.39 -8.41
CA MET A 455 5.48 32.83 -8.62
C MET A 455 5.78 33.13 -10.10
N PRO A 456 4.83 33.67 -10.88
CA PRO A 456 3.46 34.00 -10.47
C PRO A 456 2.62 32.77 -10.11
N ILE A 457 1.55 32.97 -9.33
CA ILE A 457 0.75 31.85 -8.75
C ILE A 457 0.04 31.01 -9.82
N GLU A 458 -0.23 31.62 -10.98
CA GLU A 458 -0.83 30.96 -12.14
C GLU A 458 0.14 30.01 -12.88
N ALA A 459 1.44 30.15 -12.64
CA ALA A 459 2.47 29.30 -13.25
C ALA A 459 2.40 27.88 -12.67
N LYS A 460 1.58 27.03 -13.29
CA LYS A 460 1.39 25.64 -12.85
C LYS A 460 2.65 24.81 -13.09
N GLY A 461 3.00 23.98 -12.10
CA GLY A 461 4.05 22.98 -12.24
C GLY A 461 5.47 23.44 -11.95
N THR A 462 5.68 24.68 -11.51
CA THR A 462 7.00 25.22 -11.15
C THR A 462 6.99 25.83 -9.76
N THR A 463 7.32 25.06 -8.73
CA THR A 463 7.58 25.63 -7.40
C THR A 463 8.92 26.35 -7.45
N ASN A 464 8.92 27.70 -7.30
CA ASN A 464 10.11 28.55 -7.47
C ASN A 464 10.29 29.58 -6.35
N THR A 465 9.42 29.58 -5.34
CA THR A 465 9.44 30.54 -4.24
C THR A 465 9.34 29.85 -2.91
N ILE A 466 10.24 30.25 -1.97
CA ILE A 466 10.20 29.85 -0.55
C ILE A 466 10.11 31.13 0.29
N ARG A 467 9.22 31.11 1.27
CA ARG A 467 9.07 32.18 2.27
C ARG A 467 9.09 31.58 3.67
N ILE A 468 9.84 32.19 4.57
CA ILE A 468 9.77 31.90 6.00
C ILE A 468 9.03 33.02 6.69
N LYS A 469 8.11 32.68 7.59
CA LYS A 469 7.29 33.67 8.30
C LYS A 469 6.95 33.17 9.70
N ASP A 470 6.97 34.11 10.66
CA ASP A 470 6.39 33.87 11.99
C ASP A 470 4.87 34.11 11.94
N VAL A 471 4.10 33.23 12.56
CA VAL A 471 2.63 33.30 12.63
C VAL A 471 2.25 34.40 13.63
N GLN A 472 1.54 35.39 13.13
CA GLN A 472 1.07 36.55 13.93
C GLN A 472 -0.27 36.26 14.64
#